data_50d5dd111339c02b1973fc51455fb0c2
#
_entry.id   50d5dd111339c02b1973fc51455fb0c2
#
_cell.length_a   1.000
_cell.length_b   1.000
_cell.length_c   1.000
_cell.angle_alpha   90.00
_cell.angle_beta   90.00
_cell.angle_gamma   90.00
#
_symmetry.space_group_name_H-M   'P 1'
#
loop_
_entity.id
_entity.type
_entity.pdbx_description
1 polymer ?
#
loop_
_entity_poly.entity_id
_entity_poly.type
_entity_poly.pdbx_seq_one_letter_code
_entity_poly.pdbx_strand_id
1 'polypeptide(L)'
;MKQDQHSELKRDKPPKAMILGVSGIALTDAERSFFRYANPLGFILFQRNCVNPQQTKNLIKELRDAVSRPNAPVLIDQEGGRVARLKPPHWPEFPPARMIGVMAEKSFDLGLEAAKINAQLIGIELQELGINVNCAPLADVLFDTTDNAIGDRAYSSNTE
;
A
#
# COMPACT_ATOMS: atom_id res chain seq x y z
N MET A 1 10.13 -49.10 5.12
CA MET A 1 10.45 -47.73 4.63
C MET A 1 9.26 -47.21 3.86
N LYS A 2 8.36 -46.47 4.52
CA LYS A 2 7.30 -45.70 3.86
C LYS A 2 7.80 -44.26 3.79
N GLN A 3 8.27 -43.86 2.61
CA GLN A 3 8.70 -42.48 2.37
C GLN A 3 7.46 -41.54 2.33
N ASP A 4 7.66 -40.42 3.02
CA ASP A 4 6.72 -39.29 3.10
C ASP A 4 6.29 -38.78 1.71
N GLN A 5 5.14 -39.22 1.25
CA GLN A 5 4.48 -38.68 0.05
C GLN A 5 3.68 -37.41 0.34
N HIS A 6 3.84 -36.79 1.50
CA HIS A 6 3.05 -35.61 1.90
C HIS A 6 3.71 -34.26 1.64
N SER A 7 4.96 -34.22 1.11
CA SER A 7 5.70 -32.95 0.91
C SER A 7 5.57 -32.30 -0.47
N GLU A 8 5.07 -33.01 -1.49
CA GLU A 8 5.08 -32.50 -2.88
C GLU A 8 3.77 -31.84 -3.36
N LEU A 9 2.68 -31.87 -2.61
CA LEU A 9 1.35 -31.43 -3.09
C LEU A 9 0.98 -29.97 -2.82
N LYS A 10 1.93 -29.07 -2.45
CA LYS A 10 1.60 -27.69 -2.03
C LYS A 10 2.09 -26.55 -2.92
N ARG A 11 2.76 -26.82 -4.05
CA ARG A 11 3.41 -25.74 -4.83
C ARG A 11 2.61 -25.15 -5.99
N ASP A 12 1.48 -25.70 -6.41
CA ASP A 12 0.84 -25.36 -7.70
C ASP A 12 -0.58 -24.79 -7.63
N LYS A 13 -1.10 -24.42 -6.47
CA LYS A 13 -2.40 -23.74 -6.48
C LYS A 13 -2.18 -22.23 -6.69
N PRO A 14 -2.78 -21.66 -7.76
CA PRO A 14 -2.70 -20.23 -7.98
C PRO A 14 -3.28 -19.48 -6.77
N PRO A 15 -2.80 -18.27 -6.46
CA PRO A 15 -3.36 -17.46 -5.39
C PRO A 15 -4.82 -17.11 -5.71
N LYS A 16 -5.64 -17.04 -4.69
CA LYS A 16 -7.02 -16.59 -4.84
C LYS A 16 -7.06 -15.08 -5.09
N ALA A 17 -7.98 -14.63 -5.93
CA ALA A 17 -8.18 -13.23 -6.29
C ALA A 17 -8.76 -12.42 -5.10
N MET A 18 -7.96 -12.28 -4.03
CA MET A 18 -8.30 -11.51 -2.83
C MET A 18 -7.06 -10.83 -2.25
N ILE A 19 -7.25 -9.63 -1.71
CA ILE A 19 -6.29 -8.88 -0.93
C ILE A 19 -6.81 -8.86 0.50
N LEU A 20 -6.00 -9.24 1.47
CA LEU A 20 -6.40 -9.34 2.87
C LEU A 20 -5.60 -8.38 3.75
N GLY A 21 -6.26 -7.80 4.74
CA GLY A 21 -5.62 -7.03 5.81
C GLY A 21 -5.18 -7.92 6.96
N VAL A 22 -4.42 -7.33 7.90
CA VAL A 22 -3.97 -7.96 9.14
C VAL A 22 -4.45 -7.19 10.35
N SER A 23 -4.60 -7.87 11.47
CA SER A 23 -5.17 -7.27 12.67
C SER A 23 -4.20 -6.33 13.39
N GLY A 24 -2.92 -6.68 13.46
CA GLY A 24 -1.93 -6.02 14.29
C GLY A 24 -0.59 -5.76 13.62
N ILE A 25 0.42 -5.59 14.45
CA ILE A 25 1.79 -5.23 14.04
C ILE A 25 2.69 -6.46 13.77
N ALA A 26 2.19 -7.65 14.05
CA ALA A 26 2.81 -8.95 13.77
C ALA A 26 1.71 -9.97 13.50
N LEU A 27 2.02 -11.05 12.80
CA LEU A 27 1.05 -12.13 12.57
C LEU A 27 0.84 -12.96 13.84
N THR A 28 -0.42 -13.18 14.17
CA THR A 28 -0.80 -14.24 15.10
C THR A 28 -0.67 -15.62 14.44
N ASP A 29 -0.58 -16.67 15.25
CA ASP A 29 -0.53 -18.06 14.73
C ASP A 29 -1.81 -18.41 13.95
N ALA A 30 -2.96 -17.89 14.40
CA ALA A 30 -4.23 -18.05 13.72
C ALA A 30 -4.23 -17.39 12.34
N GLU A 31 -3.74 -16.15 12.21
CA GLU A 31 -3.60 -15.46 10.93
C GLU A 31 -2.61 -16.16 10.01
N ARG A 32 -1.46 -16.58 10.53
CA ARG A 32 -0.46 -17.33 9.77
C ARG A 32 -1.06 -18.62 9.18
N SER A 33 -1.81 -19.36 9.97
CA SER A 33 -2.50 -20.58 9.54
C SER A 33 -3.59 -20.29 8.52
N PHE A 34 -4.38 -19.23 8.75
CA PHE A 34 -5.43 -18.78 7.85
C PHE A 34 -4.87 -18.34 6.49
N PHE A 35 -3.82 -17.50 6.46
CA PHE A 35 -3.23 -17.02 5.21
C PHE A 35 -2.59 -18.15 4.39
N ARG A 36 -1.97 -19.11 5.07
CA ARG A 36 -1.46 -20.33 4.42
C ARG A 36 -2.57 -21.13 3.75
N TYR A 37 -3.72 -21.27 4.40
CA TYR A 37 -4.88 -21.98 3.86
C TYR A 37 -5.59 -21.17 2.76
N ALA A 38 -5.85 -19.90 3.02
CA ALA A 38 -6.57 -19.00 2.12
C ALA A 38 -5.78 -18.72 0.84
N ASN A 39 -4.43 -18.65 0.91
CA ASN A 39 -3.52 -18.30 -0.18
C ASN A 39 -3.99 -17.05 -0.96
N PRO A 40 -4.13 -15.87 -0.29
CA PRO A 40 -4.58 -14.64 -0.95
C PRO A 40 -3.57 -14.19 -1.99
N LEU A 41 -4.00 -13.41 -2.99
CA LEU A 41 -3.09 -12.78 -3.98
C LEU A 41 -2.08 -11.87 -3.29
N GLY A 42 -2.52 -11.07 -2.33
CA GLY A 42 -1.67 -10.12 -1.62
C GLY A 42 -2.29 -9.64 -0.31
N PHE A 43 -1.68 -8.61 0.25
CA PHE A 43 -2.05 -8.04 1.54
C PHE A 43 -2.16 -6.52 1.43
N ILE A 44 -2.95 -5.90 2.31
CA ILE A 44 -3.01 -4.45 2.45
C ILE A 44 -2.73 -4.05 3.90
N LEU A 45 -1.83 -3.07 4.06
CA LEU A 45 -1.47 -2.51 5.35
C LEU A 45 -2.23 -1.21 5.62
N PHE A 46 -2.60 -1.03 6.87
CA PHE A 46 -3.21 0.18 7.41
C PHE A 46 -2.31 0.80 8.48
N GLN A 47 -2.62 2.01 8.92
CA GLN A 47 -1.83 2.72 9.93
C GLN A 47 -1.59 1.88 11.20
N ARG A 48 -2.58 1.10 11.64
CA ARG A 48 -2.46 0.18 12.80
C ARG A 48 -1.36 -0.88 12.66
N ASN A 49 -0.91 -1.15 11.42
CA ASN A 49 0.09 -2.16 11.13
C ASN A 49 1.52 -1.59 11.06
N CYS A 50 1.67 -0.25 11.06
CA CYS A 50 2.94 0.43 10.78
C CYS A 50 3.34 1.29 11.99
N VAL A 51 4.31 0.81 12.77
CA VAL A 51 4.82 1.52 13.97
C VAL A 51 6.17 2.18 13.68
N ASN A 52 7.06 1.45 13.04
CA ASN A 52 8.37 1.93 12.62
C ASN A 52 8.89 1.09 11.43
N PRO A 53 9.92 1.54 10.71
CA PRO A 53 10.41 0.87 9.52
C PRO A 53 10.80 -0.60 9.74
N GLN A 54 11.50 -0.90 10.84
CA GLN A 54 11.97 -2.26 11.10
C GLN A 54 10.82 -3.23 11.38
N GLN A 55 9.84 -2.80 12.21
CA GLN A 55 8.67 -3.61 12.51
C GLN A 55 7.84 -3.85 11.23
N THR A 56 7.63 -2.82 10.42
CA THR A 56 6.86 -2.93 9.17
C THR A 56 7.52 -3.90 8.18
N LYS A 57 8.85 -3.81 8.01
CA LYS A 57 9.63 -4.79 7.20
C LYS A 57 9.46 -6.22 7.71
N ASN A 58 9.50 -6.43 9.01
CA ASN A 58 9.34 -7.74 9.62
C ASN A 58 7.93 -8.30 9.35
N LEU A 59 6.87 -7.49 9.53
CA LEU A 59 5.50 -7.89 9.24
C LEU A 59 5.33 -8.29 7.76
N ILE A 60 5.88 -7.50 6.83
CA ILE A 60 5.83 -7.81 5.40
C ILE A 60 6.52 -9.13 5.08
N LYS A 61 7.66 -9.39 5.71
CA LYS A 61 8.36 -10.66 5.57
C LYS A 61 7.50 -11.82 6.07
N GLU A 62 6.89 -11.70 7.26
CA GLU A 62 6.02 -12.72 7.83
C GLU A 62 4.81 -13.04 6.93
N LEU A 63 4.20 -12.00 6.33
CA LEU A 63 3.09 -12.15 5.40
C LEU A 63 3.48 -12.96 4.16
N ARG A 64 4.62 -12.63 3.56
CA ARG A 64 5.16 -13.34 2.39
C ARG A 64 5.58 -14.77 2.72
N ASP A 65 6.19 -14.98 3.87
CA ASP A 65 6.56 -16.31 4.37
C ASP A 65 5.31 -17.19 4.60
N ALA A 66 4.23 -16.61 5.15
CA ALA A 66 2.99 -17.34 5.41
C ALA A 66 2.36 -17.93 4.13
N VAL A 67 2.54 -17.27 2.98
CA VAL A 67 2.04 -17.76 1.68
C VAL A 67 3.13 -18.35 0.79
N SER A 68 4.38 -18.45 1.28
CA SER A 68 5.55 -18.96 0.55
C SER A 68 5.77 -18.26 -0.80
N ARG A 69 5.47 -16.96 -0.88
CA ARG A 69 5.65 -16.13 -2.07
C ARG A 69 6.41 -14.85 -1.72
N PRO A 70 7.73 -14.78 -1.99
CA PRO A 70 8.58 -13.63 -1.63
C PRO A 70 8.17 -12.32 -2.31
N ASN A 71 7.47 -12.40 -3.45
CA ASN A 71 7.01 -11.25 -4.21
C ASN A 71 5.49 -11.04 -4.12
N ALA A 72 4.81 -11.64 -3.12
CA ALA A 72 3.38 -11.38 -2.94
C ALA A 72 3.12 -9.87 -2.83
N PRO A 73 2.11 -9.33 -3.54
CA PRO A 73 1.76 -7.93 -3.45
C PRO A 73 1.45 -7.50 -2.01
N VAL A 74 2.04 -6.39 -1.60
CA VAL A 74 1.71 -5.70 -0.35
C VAL A 74 1.32 -4.27 -0.70
N LEU A 75 0.08 -3.93 -0.40
CA LEU A 75 -0.57 -2.69 -0.75
C LEU A 75 -0.61 -1.74 0.45
N ILE A 76 -0.66 -0.45 0.17
CA ILE A 76 -0.89 0.61 1.16
C ILE A 76 -1.59 1.80 0.51
N ASP A 77 -2.34 2.58 1.30
CA ASP A 77 -2.85 3.89 0.89
C ASP A 77 -1.88 4.96 1.39
N GLN A 78 -0.95 5.39 0.56
CA GLN A 78 0.00 6.46 0.84
C GLN A 78 -0.14 7.54 -0.23
N GLU A 79 -1.25 8.30 -0.15
CA GLU A 79 -1.57 9.35 -1.12
C GLU A 79 -0.81 10.65 -0.83
N GLY A 80 -0.54 10.91 0.43
CA GLY A 80 -0.14 12.19 1.00
C GLY A 80 -1.30 12.89 1.71
N GLY A 81 -1.01 13.99 2.41
CA GLY A 81 -1.98 14.69 3.23
C GLY A 81 -2.62 13.78 4.28
N ARG A 82 -3.95 13.87 4.42
CA ARG A 82 -4.70 13.11 5.42
C ARG A 82 -4.78 11.61 5.15
N VAL A 83 -4.63 11.18 3.90
CA VAL A 83 -4.61 9.77 3.53
C VAL A 83 -3.18 9.29 3.38
N ALA A 84 -2.57 9.04 4.51
CA ALA A 84 -1.25 8.46 4.66
C ALA A 84 -1.25 7.49 5.84
N ARG A 85 -0.64 6.31 5.68
CA ARG A 85 -0.53 5.29 6.73
C ARG A 85 0.82 5.36 7.43
N LEU A 86 1.86 5.75 6.70
CA LEU A 86 3.20 6.01 7.19
C LEU A 86 3.30 7.48 7.58
N LYS A 87 3.63 7.77 8.83
CA LYS A 87 3.58 9.12 9.41
C LYS A 87 4.80 9.42 10.28
N PRO A 88 5.10 10.70 10.55
CA PRO A 88 6.09 11.08 11.53
C PRO A 88 5.89 10.37 12.89
N PRO A 89 6.98 10.13 13.66
CA PRO A 89 8.33 10.64 13.41
C PRO A 89 9.20 9.79 12.50
N HIS A 90 8.72 8.63 12.02
CA HIS A 90 9.54 7.67 11.30
C HIS A 90 9.52 7.87 9.78
N TRP A 91 8.51 8.54 9.25
CA TRP A 91 8.34 8.79 7.82
C TRP A 91 8.01 10.26 7.57
N PRO A 92 8.40 10.82 6.43
CA PRO A 92 8.09 12.19 6.08
C PRO A 92 6.58 12.39 5.81
N GLU A 93 6.13 13.62 5.95
CA GLU A 93 4.82 14.03 5.47
C GLU A 93 4.90 14.42 4.00
N PHE A 94 3.95 13.96 3.21
CA PHE A 94 3.79 14.32 1.82
C PHE A 94 2.57 15.22 1.64
N PRO A 95 2.60 16.18 0.70
CA PRO A 95 1.47 17.08 0.48
C PRO A 95 0.26 16.33 -0.04
N PRO A 96 -0.97 16.84 0.22
CA PRO A 96 -2.17 16.34 -0.43
C PRO A 96 -2.15 16.67 -1.93
N ALA A 97 -2.83 15.86 -2.73
CA ALA A 97 -2.87 15.99 -4.19
C ALA A 97 -3.35 17.38 -4.65
N ARG A 98 -4.29 17.99 -3.94
CA ARG A 98 -4.82 19.32 -4.27
C ARG A 98 -3.74 20.41 -4.27
N MET A 99 -2.74 20.34 -3.39
CA MET A 99 -1.64 21.31 -3.40
C MET A 99 -0.85 21.24 -4.71
N ILE A 100 -0.62 20.04 -5.22
CA ILE A 100 0.05 19.84 -6.52
C ILE A 100 -0.84 20.34 -7.65
N GLY A 101 -2.16 20.07 -7.56
CA GLY A 101 -3.13 20.59 -8.52
C GLY A 101 -3.16 22.10 -8.59
N VAL A 102 -3.13 22.81 -7.46
CA VAL A 102 -3.05 24.28 -7.40
C VAL A 102 -1.74 24.80 -8.02
N MET A 103 -0.64 24.05 -7.92
CA MET A 103 0.59 24.40 -8.64
C MET A 103 0.41 24.26 -10.15
N ALA A 104 -0.25 23.20 -10.61
CA ALA A 104 -0.51 22.97 -12.03
C ALA A 104 -1.46 24.03 -12.63
N GLU A 105 -2.43 24.53 -11.87
CA GLU A 105 -3.29 25.64 -12.28
C GLU A 105 -2.51 26.94 -12.55
N LYS A 106 -1.39 27.14 -11.87
CA LYS A 106 -0.51 28.32 -12.08
C LYS A 106 0.53 28.08 -13.18
N SER A 107 1.07 26.88 -13.24
CA SER A 107 2.02 26.42 -14.24
C SER A 107 1.92 24.90 -14.34
N PHE A 108 1.41 24.42 -15.48
CA PHE A 108 1.26 22.98 -15.72
C PHE A 108 2.56 22.21 -15.57
N ASP A 109 3.64 22.74 -16.12
CA ASP A 109 4.97 22.08 -16.07
C ASP A 109 5.50 21.95 -14.65
N LEU A 110 5.35 22.98 -13.82
CA LEU A 110 5.74 22.91 -12.40
C LEU A 110 4.86 21.93 -11.61
N GLY A 111 3.55 21.90 -11.86
CA GLY A 111 2.67 20.94 -11.24
C GLY A 111 3.00 19.51 -11.65
N LEU A 112 3.29 19.25 -12.91
CA LEU A 112 3.68 17.95 -13.42
C LEU A 112 5.02 17.48 -12.81
N GLU A 113 6.00 18.36 -12.71
CA GLU A 113 7.28 18.05 -12.08
C GLU A 113 7.11 17.76 -10.59
N ALA A 114 6.34 18.57 -9.88
CA ALA A 114 6.01 18.35 -8.48
C ALA A 114 5.33 17.00 -8.25
N ALA A 115 4.36 16.62 -9.12
CA ALA A 115 3.70 15.33 -9.05
C ALA A 115 4.67 14.16 -9.24
N LYS A 116 5.58 14.26 -10.22
CA LYS A 116 6.61 13.24 -10.47
C LYS A 116 7.54 13.07 -9.27
N ILE A 117 8.07 14.18 -8.75
CA ILE A 117 8.99 14.15 -7.59
C ILE A 117 8.28 13.57 -6.38
N ASN A 118 7.05 14.01 -6.08
CA ASN A 118 6.27 13.50 -4.96
C ASN A 118 6.03 11.99 -5.09
N ALA A 119 5.61 11.52 -6.26
CA ALA A 119 5.39 10.09 -6.50
C ALA A 119 6.68 9.27 -6.37
N GLN A 120 7.82 9.79 -6.84
CA GLN A 120 9.13 9.14 -6.71
C GLN A 120 9.56 9.02 -5.25
N LEU A 121 9.42 10.08 -4.46
CA LEU A 121 9.78 10.07 -3.04
C LEU A 121 8.92 9.07 -2.27
N ILE A 122 7.59 9.09 -2.46
CA ILE A 122 6.70 8.09 -1.87
C ILE A 122 7.12 6.67 -2.30
N GLY A 123 7.39 6.47 -3.60
CA GLY A 123 7.81 5.17 -4.13
C GLY A 123 9.08 4.63 -3.50
N ILE A 124 10.08 5.47 -3.25
CA ILE A 124 11.33 5.12 -2.57
C ILE A 124 11.05 4.65 -1.14
N GLU A 125 10.27 5.43 -0.36
CA GLU A 125 9.89 5.06 1.01
C GLU A 125 9.18 3.70 1.07
N LEU A 126 8.23 3.47 0.15
CA LEU A 126 7.48 2.21 0.09
C LEU A 126 8.39 1.03 -0.30
N GLN A 127 9.26 1.23 -1.29
CA GLN A 127 10.18 0.22 -1.76
C GLN A 127 11.15 -0.23 -0.66
N GLU A 128 11.67 0.71 0.12
CA GLU A 128 12.56 0.41 1.26
C GLU A 128 11.91 -0.49 2.30
N LEU A 129 10.59 -0.39 2.47
CA LEU A 129 9.82 -1.25 3.38
C LEU A 129 9.49 -2.62 2.75
N GLY A 130 9.58 -2.74 1.43
CA GLY A 130 9.15 -3.90 0.67
C GLY A 130 7.66 -3.84 0.26
N ILE A 131 7.01 -2.69 0.38
CA ILE A 131 5.67 -2.43 -0.16
C ILE A 131 5.83 -2.19 -1.66
N ASN A 132 5.04 -2.89 -2.48
CA ASN A 132 5.20 -2.87 -3.93
C ASN A 132 3.95 -2.41 -4.70
N VAL A 133 2.89 -2.04 -3.98
CA VAL A 133 1.68 -1.44 -4.56
C VAL A 133 1.23 -0.26 -3.70
N ASN A 134 1.11 0.93 -4.29
CA ASN A 134 0.45 2.07 -3.66
C ASN A 134 -0.94 2.25 -4.26
N CYS A 135 -1.97 2.38 -3.41
CA CYS A 135 -3.34 2.68 -3.83
C CYS A 135 -3.48 4.20 -4.09
N ALA A 136 -2.68 4.71 -5.00
CA ALA A 136 -2.61 6.11 -5.42
C ALA A 136 -2.17 6.19 -6.90
N PRO A 137 -2.49 7.29 -7.60
CA PRO A 137 -3.27 8.45 -7.15
C PRO A 137 -4.78 8.18 -7.15
N LEU A 138 -5.52 9.01 -6.38
CA LEU A 138 -6.97 9.12 -6.53
C LEU A 138 -7.26 9.82 -7.87
N ALA A 139 -8.20 9.28 -8.65
CA ALA A 139 -8.57 9.79 -9.97
C ALA A 139 -9.89 10.57 -9.97
N ASP A 140 -10.46 10.84 -8.81
CA ASP A 140 -11.68 11.63 -8.69
C ASP A 140 -11.43 13.09 -9.04
N VAL A 141 -12.44 13.72 -9.67
CA VAL A 141 -12.48 15.14 -9.98
C VAL A 141 -13.45 15.81 -9.01
N LEU A 142 -13.09 17.01 -8.53
CA LEU A 142 -13.92 17.76 -7.61
C LEU A 142 -15.08 18.45 -8.35
N PHE A 143 -16.29 18.23 -7.87
CA PHE A 143 -17.51 18.97 -8.24
C PHE A 143 -18.13 19.56 -6.97
N ASP A 144 -19.05 20.52 -7.11
CA ASP A 144 -19.74 21.14 -5.97
C ASP A 144 -20.50 20.13 -5.10
N THR A 145 -20.88 18.99 -5.67
CA THR A 145 -21.59 17.90 -4.99
C THR A 145 -20.67 16.79 -4.50
N THR A 146 -19.34 16.89 -4.71
CA THR A 146 -18.40 15.87 -4.31
C THR A 146 -18.33 15.78 -2.78
N ASP A 147 -18.43 14.55 -2.25
CA ASP A 147 -18.33 14.31 -0.81
C ASP A 147 -16.96 14.76 -0.27
N ASN A 148 -16.99 15.35 0.93
CA ASN A 148 -15.78 15.80 1.64
C ASN A 148 -14.75 14.69 1.89
N ALA A 149 -15.14 13.41 1.79
CA ALA A 149 -14.22 12.29 1.84
C ALA A 149 -13.20 12.31 0.68
N ILE A 150 -13.54 12.90 -0.46
CA ILE A 150 -12.63 13.14 -1.58
C ILE A 150 -11.80 14.41 -1.31
N GLY A 151 -12.42 15.56 -1.23
CA GLY A 151 -11.81 16.84 -0.84
C GLY A 151 -10.42 17.06 -1.44
N ASP A 152 -9.44 17.33 -0.58
CA ASP A 152 -8.03 17.61 -0.93
C ASP A 152 -7.24 16.42 -1.52
N ARG A 153 -7.85 15.25 -1.62
CA ARG A 153 -7.28 14.07 -2.30
C ARG A 153 -7.34 14.17 -3.82
N ALA A 154 -8.30 14.94 -4.36
CA ALA A 154 -8.38 15.17 -5.79
C ALA A 154 -7.40 16.27 -6.24
N TYR A 155 -6.74 16.05 -7.38
CA TYR A 155 -5.82 17.04 -7.94
C TYR A 155 -6.54 18.29 -8.46
N SER A 156 -7.67 18.12 -9.14
CA SER A 156 -8.33 19.19 -9.86
C SER A 156 -9.86 19.07 -9.83
N SER A 157 -10.52 20.17 -10.12
CA SER A 157 -11.95 20.24 -10.52
C SER A 157 -12.13 20.25 -12.05
N ASN A 158 -11.04 20.20 -12.81
CA ASN A 158 -11.03 20.17 -14.26
C ASN A 158 -10.52 18.82 -14.76
N THR A 159 -11.11 18.32 -15.83
CA THR A 159 -10.73 17.06 -16.50
C THR A 159 -9.74 17.25 -17.65
N GLU A 160 -9.44 18.50 -18.03
CA GLU A 160 -8.52 18.86 -19.12
C GLU A 160 -7.09 19.15 -18.64
#